data_d5c2c86bb9b289571bc4956d4f396406
#
_entry.id   d5c2c86bb9b289571bc4956d4f396406
#
_cell.length_a   1.000
_cell.length_b   1.000
_cell.length_c   1.000
_cell.angle_alpha   90.00
_cell.angle_beta   90.00
_cell.angle_gamma   90.00
#
_symmetry.space_group_name_H-M   'P 1'
#
loop_
_entity.id
_entity.type
_entity.pdbx_description
1 polymer ?
#
loop_
_entity_poly.entity_id
_entity_poly.type
_entity_poly.pdbx_seq_one_letter_code
_entity_poly.pdbx_strand_id
1 'polypeptide(L)'
;MNKIVLKDYLLLSNEEHKELLDIRNKEYIREVSLDTSIIEFINHISFVKGLKNSDRKFFAIIFEDKIIGGVNLFDTKGDIKWGIFFLNESNIMIKSIVPLYFLDYIFKTYKKEEIFLDVKKENINTISYDKNLGFNIFKEDDKIISMKMSKIAFESAKEKPFLKRVMKQLNKFDFEIISYKGVAF
;
A
#
# COMPACT_ATOMS: atom_id res chain seq x y z
N MET A 1 -14.42 -14.45 -12.08
CA MET A 1 -13.98 -13.04 -11.95
C MET A 1 -12.70 -13.08 -11.13
N ASN A 2 -11.63 -12.42 -11.55
CA ASN A 2 -10.35 -12.49 -10.83
C ASN A 2 -10.48 -11.74 -9.52
N LYS A 3 -10.35 -12.44 -8.39
CA LYS A 3 -10.51 -11.89 -7.05
C LYS A 3 -9.17 -11.41 -6.50
N ILE A 4 -9.16 -10.19 -5.95
CA ILE A 4 -8.03 -9.63 -5.20
C ILE A 4 -8.48 -9.46 -3.76
N VAL A 5 -7.75 -10.03 -2.82
CA VAL A 5 -8.05 -9.95 -1.39
C VAL A 5 -6.97 -9.10 -0.69
N LEU A 6 -7.40 -8.11 0.07
CA LEU A 6 -6.57 -7.38 1.02
C LEU A 6 -6.85 -7.93 2.41
N LYS A 7 -6.01 -8.85 2.90
CA LYS A 7 -6.20 -9.56 4.17
C LYS A 7 -5.35 -8.93 5.27
N ASP A 8 -6.01 -8.49 6.33
CA ASP A 8 -5.34 -7.87 7.50
C ASP A 8 -4.27 -8.80 8.06
N TYR A 9 -3.08 -8.26 8.38
CA TYR A 9 -1.97 -9.03 8.95
C TYR A 9 -2.38 -9.75 10.24
N LEU A 10 -3.28 -9.18 11.03
CA LEU A 10 -3.80 -9.83 12.24
C LEU A 10 -4.60 -11.10 11.99
N LEU A 11 -4.98 -11.38 10.75
CA LEU A 11 -5.77 -12.55 10.33
C LEU A 11 -4.96 -13.56 9.52
N LEU A 12 -3.68 -13.29 9.28
CA LEU A 12 -2.81 -14.21 8.56
C LEU A 12 -2.46 -15.42 9.43
N SER A 13 -2.33 -16.58 8.80
CA SER A 13 -1.73 -17.77 9.43
C SER A 13 -0.22 -17.60 9.60
N ASN A 14 0.42 -18.48 10.35
CA ASN A 14 1.88 -18.47 10.49
C ASN A 14 2.61 -18.70 9.16
N GLU A 15 2.04 -19.52 8.28
CA GLU A 15 2.56 -19.81 6.94
C GLU A 15 2.46 -18.58 6.05
N GLU A 16 1.31 -17.91 6.05
CA GLU A 16 1.10 -16.65 5.32
C GLU A 16 2.03 -15.54 5.83
N HIS A 17 2.29 -15.48 7.14
CA HIS A 17 3.27 -14.54 7.71
C HIS A 17 4.69 -14.81 7.23
N LYS A 18 5.10 -16.08 7.11
CA LYS A 18 6.42 -16.45 6.56
C LYS A 18 6.53 -16.05 5.09
N GLU A 19 5.53 -16.41 4.28
CA GLU A 19 5.48 -16.05 2.85
C GLU A 19 5.58 -14.54 2.65
N LEU A 20 4.77 -13.77 3.38
CA LEU A 20 4.77 -12.30 3.31
C LEU A 20 6.12 -11.71 3.73
N LEU A 21 6.72 -12.24 4.80
CA LEU A 21 8.01 -11.78 5.29
C LEU A 21 9.14 -12.10 4.31
N ASP A 22 9.12 -13.27 3.69
CA ASP A 22 10.08 -13.65 2.64
C ASP A 22 10.00 -12.68 1.45
N ILE A 23 8.79 -12.25 1.09
CA ILE A 23 8.60 -11.21 0.07
C ILE A 23 9.20 -9.89 0.55
N ARG A 24 8.85 -9.43 1.76
CA ARG A 24 9.30 -8.14 2.31
C ARG A 24 10.83 -8.08 2.46
N ASN A 25 11.47 -9.22 2.72
CA ASN A 25 12.92 -9.34 2.87
C ASN A 25 13.69 -9.47 1.55
N LYS A 26 13.02 -9.56 0.40
CA LYS A 26 13.71 -9.55 -0.89
C LYS A 26 14.54 -8.27 -1.04
N GLU A 27 15.77 -8.41 -1.52
CA GLU A 27 16.75 -7.32 -1.60
C GLU A 27 16.18 -6.10 -2.33
N TYR A 28 15.61 -6.30 -3.51
CA TYR A 28 15.03 -5.22 -4.31
C TYR A 28 13.84 -4.48 -3.65
N ILE A 29 13.16 -5.11 -2.66
CA ILE A 29 12.11 -4.46 -1.85
C ILE A 29 12.75 -3.68 -0.70
N ARG A 30 13.75 -4.28 -0.03
CA ARG A 30 14.46 -3.63 1.08
C ARG A 30 15.20 -2.37 0.62
N GLU A 31 15.92 -2.44 -0.51
CA GLU A 31 16.69 -1.32 -1.04
C GLU A 31 15.85 -0.06 -1.26
N VAL A 32 14.61 -0.21 -1.74
CA VAL A 32 13.68 0.92 -1.97
C VAL A 32 12.82 1.28 -0.75
N SER A 33 12.87 0.48 0.31
CA SER A 33 12.14 0.73 1.55
C SER A 33 12.87 1.72 2.45
N LEU A 34 12.14 2.46 3.28
CA LEU A 34 12.74 3.39 4.26
C LEU A 34 13.63 2.64 5.26
N ASP A 35 13.18 1.48 5.73
CA ASP A 35 14.00 0.54 6.52
C ASP A 35 14.50 -0.57 5.59
N THR A 36 15.82 -0.65 5.43
CA THR A 36 16.52 -1.62 4.56
C THR A 36 16.94 -2.89 5.28
N SER A 37 16.72 -2.99 6.58
CA SER A 37 17.12 -4.14 7.38
C SER A 37 16.36 -5.41 7.01
N ILE A 38 17.00 -6.56 7.22
CA ILE A 38 16.30 -7.86 7.19
C ILE A 38 15.46 -7.95 8.46
N ILE A 39 14.20 -8.31 8.30
CA ILE A 39 13.27 -8.47 9.41
C ILE A 39 13.24 -9.95 9.81
N GLU A 40 13.63 -10.23 11.04
CA GLU A 40 13.52 -11.57 11.61
C GLU A 40 12.05 -11.93 11.90
N PHE A 41 11.69 -13.22 11.76
CA PHE A 41 10.31 -13.68 11.94
C PHE A 41 9.74 -13.32 13.32
N ILE A 42 10.55 -13.44 14.38
CA ILE A 42 10.10 -13.10 15.73
C ILE A 42 9.78 -11.62 15.89
N ASN A 43 10.55 -10.74 15.23
CA ASN A 43 10.31 -9.29 15.22
C ASN A 43 9.07 -8.95 14.41
N HIS A 44 8.87 -9.62 13.26
CA HIS A 44 7.65 -9.48 12.44
C HIS A 44 6.40 -9.85 13.25
N ILE A 45 6.40 -11.00 13.94
CA ILE A 45 5.25 -11.42 14.74
C ILE A 45 5.01 -10.47 15.92
N SER A 46 6.08 -9.98 16.56
CA SER A 46 5.97 -8.97 17.62
C SER A 46 5.33 -7.68 17.10
N PHE A 47 5.78 -7.20 15.95
CA PHE A 47 5.19 -6.05 15.27
C PHE A 47 3.70 -6.27 14.97
N VAL A 48 3.34 -7.41 14.37
CA VAL A 48 1.93 -7.73 14.04
C VAL A 48 1.06 -7.75 15.29
N LYS A 49 1.50 -8.34 16.40
CA LYS A 49 0.77 -8.31 17.67
C LYS A 49 0.51 -6.88 18.16
N GLY A 50 1.48 -5.98 17.96
CA GLY A 50 1.36 -4.56 18.29
C GLY A 50 0.31 -3.82 17.47
N LEU A 51 -0.01 -4.28 16.26
CA LEU A 51 -1.03 -3.66 15.40
C LEU A 51 -2.43 -3.67 16.03
N LYS A 52 -2.73 -4.65 16.88
CA LYS A 52 -4.04 -4.79 17.52
C LYS A 52 -4.48 -3.54 18.29
N ASN A 53 -3.54 -2.79 18.84
CA ASN A 53 -3.76 -1.60 19.64
C ASN A 53 -3.14 -0.35 19.01
N SER A 54 -3.11 -0.27 17.70
CA SER A 54 -2.51 0.86 16.99
C SER A 54 -3.41 1.37 15.86
N ASP A 55 -3.18 2.63 15.46
CA ASP A 55 -3.86 3.26 14.31
C ASP A 55 -3.26 2.85 12.97
N ARG A 56 -2.48 1.75 12.95
CA ARG A 56 -1.85 1.21 11.76
C ARG A 56 -2.65 0.03 11.24
N LYS A 57 -2.86 -0.01 9.92
CA LYS A 57 -3.47 -1.14 9.22
C LYS A 57 -2.52 -1.66 8.16
N PHE A 58 -2.30 -2.95 8.17
CA PHE A 58 -1.43 -3.65 7.23
C PHE A 58 -2.19 -4.81 6.61
N PHE A 59 -2.18 -4.89 5.29
CA PHE A 59 -2.87 -5.94 4.53
C PHE A 59 -1.89 -6.66 3.61
N ALA A 60 -1.94 -7.98 3.61
CA ALA A 60 -1.37 -8.79 2.54
C ALA A 60 -2.24 -8.65 1.29
N ILE A 61 -1.60 -8.48 0.14
CA ILE A 61 -2.27 -8.47 -1.16
C ILE A 61 -2.24 -9.89 -1.69
N ILE A 62 -3.41 -10.51 -1.82
CA ILE A 62 -3.56 -11.89 -2.28
C ILE A 62 -4.25 -11.90 -3.63
N PHE A 63 -3.66 -12.59 -4.59
CA PHE A 63 -4.20 -12.82 -5.92
C PHE A 63 -3.94 -14.27 -6.34
N GLU A 64 -4.97 -14.98 -6.83
CA GLU A 64 -4.89 -16.41 -7.17
C GLU A 64 -4.31 -17.27 -6.05
N ASP A 65 -4.80 -17.05 -4.82
CA ASP A 65 -4.41 -17.73 -3.58
C ASP A 65 -2.92 -17.58 -3.19
N LYS A 66 -2.21 -16.60 -3.77
CA LYS A 66 -0.81 -16.30 -3.46
C LYS A 66 -0.66 -14.89 -2.93
N ILE A 67 0.19 -14.73 -1.94
CA ILE A 67 0.60 -13.39 -1.48
C ILE A 67 1.55 -12.80 -2.52
N ILE A 68 1.22 -11.63 -3.03
CA ILE A 68 1.98 -10.94 -4.07
C ILE A 68 2.59 -9.61 -3.60
N GLY A 69 2.33 -9.23 -2.35
CA GLY A 69 2.83 -7.99 -1.77
C GLY A 69 2.09 -7.59 -0.51
N GLY A 70 2.26 -6.35 -0.11
CA GLY A 70 1.58 -5.78 1.05
C GLY A 70 1.26 -4.30 0.86
N VAL A 71 0.18 -3.86 1.48
CA VAL A 71 -0.25 -2.46 1.50
C VAL A 71 -0.58 -2.05 2.93
N ASN A 72 -0.28 -0.82 3.28
CA ASN A 72 -0.54 -0.33 4.62
C ASN A 72 -1.04 1.13 4.61
N LEU A 73 -1.66 1.48 5.71
CA LEU A 73 -1.95 2.85 6.08
C LEU A 73 -1.74 3.03 7.59
N PHE A 74 -1.42 4.25 8.00
CA PHE A 74 -1.41 4.62 9.40
C PHE A 74 -1.76 6.10 9.57
N ASP A 75 -2.57 6.37 10.61
CA ASP A 75 -2.97 7.71 10.97
C ASP A 75 -1.90 8.34 11.88
N THR A 76 -1.33 9.46 11.44
CA THR A 76 -0.36 10.24 12.21
C THR A 76 -0.99 11.56 12.63
N LYS A 77 -1.75 11.57 13.75
CA LYS A 77 -2.39 12.78 14.29
C LYS A 77 -3.34 13.47 13.29
N GLY A 78 -4.10 12.68 12.56
CA GLY A 78 -5.07 13.19 11.58
C GLY A 78 -4.64 13.10 10.12
N ASP A 79 -3.36 12.88 9.86
CA ASP A 79 -2.83 12.63 8.51
C ASP A 79 -2.73 11.13 8.25
N ILE A 80 -3.18 10.67 7.09
CA ILE A 80 -2.97 9.28 6.68
C ILE A 80 -1.73 9.18 5.80
N LYS A 81 -0.76 8.38 6.26
CA LYS A 81 0.32 7.89 5.42
C LYS A 81 -0.01 6.50 4.90
N TRP A 82 0.39 6.22 3.67
CA TRP A 82 0.24 4.90 3.07
C TRP A 82 1.55 4.40 2.46
N GLY A 83 1.62 3.11 2.22
CA GLY A 83 2.73 2.48 1.54
C GLY A 83 2.32 1.16 0.91
N ILE A 84 3.03 0.74 -0.13
CA ILE A 84 2.76 -0.49 -0.86
C ILE A 84 4.06 -1.09 -1.38
N PHE A 85 4.11 -2.42 -1.44
CA PHE A 85 5.18 -3.15 -2.12
C PHE A 85 4.61 -4.38 -2.82
N PHE A 86 5.29 -4.83 -3.87
CA PHE A 86 4.90 -6.00 -4.66
C PHE A 86 6.11 -6.86 -5.00
N LEU A 87 5.85 -8.15 -5.24
CA LEU A 87 6.78 -9.01 -5.96
C LEU A 87 7.04 -8.44 -7.38
N ASN A 88 8.30 -8.49 -7.83
CA ASN A 88 8.66 -8.00 -9.16
C ASN A 88 7.93 -8.72 -10.29
N GLU A 89 7.75 -10.02 -10.15
CA GLU A 89 7.04 -10.90 -11.07
C GLU A 89 5.53 -10.73 -11.10
N SER A 90 4.95 -9.95 -10.17
CA SER A 90 3.51 -9.71 -10.14
C SER A 90 3.03 -9.00 -11.39
N ASN A 91 1.84 -9.36 -11.85
CA ASN A 91 1.21 -8.78 -13.04
C ASN A 91 1.14 -7.25 -12.95
N ILE A 92 1.63 -6.57 -13.99
CA ILE A 92 1.67 -5.10 -14.06
C ILE A 92 0.28 -4.46 -13.92
N MET A 93 -0.77 -5.14 -14.38
CA MET A 93 -2.15 -4.68 -14.21
C MET A 93 -2.53 -4.66 -12.73
N ILE A 94 -2.22 -5.72 -11.98
CA ILE A 94 -2.49 -5.79 -10.54
C ILE A 94 -1.75 -4.68 -9.80
N LYS A 95 -0.47 -4.47 -10.13
CA LYS A 95 0.34 -3.36 -9.57
C LYS A 95 -0.24 -1.97 -9.85
N SER A 96 -1.05 -1.85 -10.90
CA SER A 96 -1.68 -0.57 -11.26
C SER A 96 -3.05 -0.37 -10.62
N ILE A 97 -3.87 -1.43 -10.52
CA ILE A 97 -5.26 -1.30 -10.01
C ILE A 97 -5.33 -1.32 -8.49
N VAL A 98 -4.48 -2.09 -7.80
CA VAL A 98 -4.52 -2.19 -6.32
C VAL A 98 -4.27 -0.84 -5.65
N PRO A 99 -3.24 -0.03 -6.04
CA PRO A 99 -3.06 1.30 -5.49
C PRO A 99 -4.28 2.21 -5.67
N LEU A 100 -4.89 2.22 -6.87
CA LEU A 100 -6.08 3.03 -7.14
C LEU A 100 -7.25 2.62 -6.26
N TYR A 101 -7.51 1.31 -6.15
CA TYR A 101 -8.57 0.79 -5.29
C TYR A 101 -8.33 1.16 -3.82
N PHE A 102 -7.11 0.99 -3.32
CA PHE A 102 -6.79 1.23 -1.92
C PHE A 102 -6.81 2.72 -1.55
N LEU A 103 -6.34 3.60 -2.44
CA LEU A 103 -6.44 5.05 -2.24
C LEU A 103 -7.90 5.52 -2.22
N ASP A 104 -8.73 5.00 -3.12
CA ASP A 104 -10.17 5.28 -3.14
C ASP A 104 -10.85 4.77 -1.85
N TYR A 105 -10.48 3.58 -1.38
CA TYR A 105 -10.91 3.04 -0.10
C TYR A 105 -10.53 3.95 1.08
N ILE A 106 -9.28 4.47 1.12
CA ILE A 106 -8.84 5.39 2.18
C ILE A 106 -9.71 6.65 2.17
N PHE A 107 -9.87 7.31 1.03
CA PHE A 107 -10.67 8.54 0.95
C PHE A 107 -12.13 8.33 1.35
N LYS A 108 -12.73 7.20 0.96
CA LYS A 108 -14.14 6.89 1.28
C LYS A 108 -14.35 6.50 2.74
N THR A 109 -13.43 5.70 3.29
CA THR A 109 -13.60 5.11 4.63
C THR A 109 -13.18 6.07 5.73
N TYR A 110 -12.03 6.72 5.57
CA TYR A 110 -11.45 7.57 6.61
C TYR A 110 -11.85 9.05 6.47
N LYS A 111 -12.53 9.42 5.39
CA LYS A 111 -13.04 10.78 5.12
C LYS A 111 -11.96 11.86 5.28
N LYS A 112 -10.74 11.54 4.91
CA LYS A 112 -9.61 12.47 4.95
C LYS A 112 -9.55 13.32 3.68
N GLU A 113 -9.01 14.52 3.80
CA GLU A 113 -8.84 15.42 2.66
C GLU A 113 -7.50 15.22 1.95
N GLU A 114 -6.49 14.74 2.66
CA GLU A 114 -5.15 14.50 2.12
C GLU A 114 -4.60 13.13 2.55
N ILE A 115 -3.79 12.53 1.67
CA ILE A 115 -3.02 11.30 1.91
C ILE A 115 -1.55 11.64 1.68
N PHE A 116 -0.68 11.06 2.51
CA PHE A 116 0.76 11.32 2.51
C PHE A 116 1.55 10.05 2.24
N LEU A 117 2.76 10.21 1.72
CA LEU A 117 3.76 9.14 1.64
C LEU A 117 5.17 9.73 1.78
N ASP A 118 6.09 8.88 2.18
CA ASP A 118 7.52 9.15 2.15
C ASP A 118 8.20 8.12 1.24
N VAL A 119 9.07 8.59 0.36
CA VAL A 119 9.79 7.74 -0.59
C VAL A 119 11.26 8.14 -0.62
N LYS A 120 12.16 7.16 -0.78
CA LYS A 120 13.58 7.44 -0.99
C LYS A 120 13.78 8.24 -2.26
N LYS A 121 14.63 9.27 -2.21
CA LYS A 121 14.94 10.14 -3.34
C LYS A 121 15.49 9.37 -4.55
N GLU A 122 16.17 8.27 -4.31
CA GLU A 122 16.74 7.39 -5.32
C GLU A 122 15.66 6.54 -6.05
N ASN A 123 14.47 6.40 -5.47
CA ASN A 123 13.38 5.61 -6.04
C ASN A 123 12.58 6.41 -7.08
N ILE A 124 13.25 6.81 -8.16
CA ILE A 124 12.71 7.67 -9.23
C ILE A 124 11.45 7.07 -9.86
N ASN A 125 11.42 5.75 -10.01
CA ASN A 125 10.26 5.06 -10.60
C ASN A 125 9.00 5.21 -9.75
N THR A 126 9.11 5.02 -8.42
CA THR A 126 7.98 5.22 -7.50
C THR A 126 7.55 6.68 -7.45
N ILE A 127 8.50 7.63 -7.39
CA ILE A 127 8.18 9.07 -7.42
C ILE A 127 7.41 9.44 -8.69
N SER A 128 7.84 8.94 -9.85
CA SER A 128 7.16 9.18 -11.12
C SER A 128 5.76 8.55 -11.14
N TYR A 129 5.61 7.33 -10.61
CA TYR A 129 4.34 6.64 -10.51
C TYR A 129 3.38 7.41 -9.58
N ASP A 130 3.84 7.82 -8.40
CA ASP A 130 3.02 8.56 -7.42
C ASP A 130 2.56 9.92 -7.96
N LYS A 131 3.42 10.63 -8.73
CA LYS A 131 3.01 11.84 -9.46
C LYS A 131 1.88 11.58 -10.45
N ASN A 132 1.89 10.41 -11.12
CA ASN A 132 0.80 10.04 -12.02
C ASN A 132 -0.50 9.75 -11.26
N LEU A 133 -0.43 9.25 -10.03
CA LEU A 133 -1.59 9.06 -9.13
C LEU A 133 -2.15 10.39 -8.60
N GLY A 134 -1.41 11.50 -8.73
CA GLY A 134 -1.84 12.83 -8.27
C GLY A 134 -1.09 13.35 -7.05
N PHE A 135 -0.07 12.63 -6.58
CA PHE A 135 0.80 13.12 -5.50
C PHE A 135 1.72 14.24 -5.97
N ASN A 136 1.95 15.20 -5.09
CA ASN A 136 2.87 16.31 -5.30
C ASN A 136 3.89 16.33 -4.16
N ILE A 137 5.15 16.68 -4.49
CA ILE A 137 6.21 16.87 -3.51
C ILE A 137 5.87 18.11 -2.68
N PHE A 138 5.92 18.01 -1.36
CA PHE A 138 5.74 19.16 -0.46
C PHE A 138 6.91 19.36 0.49
N LYS A 139 7.74 18.32 0.67
CA LYS A 139 8.96 18.39 1.47
C LYS A 139 10.01 17.45 0.89
N GLU A 140 11.26 17.85 0.96
CA GLU A 140 12.42 17.07 0.52
C GLU A 140 13.60 17.32 1.46
N ASP A 141 14.32 16.25 1.79
CA ASP A 141 15.63 16.31 2.45
C ASP A 141 16.69 15.57 1.61
N ASP A 142 17.85 15.28 2.18
CA ASP A 142 18.95 14.65 1.44
C ASP A 142 18.61 13.22 0.95
N LYS A 143 17.72 12.50 1.65
CA LYS A 143 17.43 11.07 1.41
C LYS A 143 15.98 10.79 1.05
N ILE A 144 15.05 11.60 1.54
CA ILE A 144 13.62 11.31 1.51
C ILE A 144 12.87 12.44 0.82
N ILE A 145 11.92 12.07 -0.02
CA ILE A 145 10.90 12.93 -0.59
C ILE A 145 9.58 12.62 0.11
N SER A 146 8.96 13.64 0.72
CA SER A 146 7.61 13.55 1.25
C SER A 146 6.62 14.11 0.23
N MET A 147 5.61 13.33 -0.08
CA MET A 147 4.59 13.68 -1.06
C MET A 147 3.20 13.64 -0.42
N LYS A 148 2.30 14.46 -0.95
CA LYS A 148 0.91 14.49 -0.54
C LYS A 148 -0.03 14.56 -1.74
N MET A 149 -1.24 14.09 -1.56
CA MET A 149 -2.30 14.10 -2.55
C MET A 149 -3.62 14.47 -1.89
N SER A 150 -4.27 15.51 -2.37
CA SER A 150 -5.63 15.83 -1.97
C SER A 150 -6.64 14.93 -2.70
N LYS A 151 -7.84 14.79 -2.12
CA LYS A 151 -8.95 14.09 -2.78
C LYS A 151 -9.26 14.68 -4.16
N ILE A 152 -9.23 16.01 -4.29
CA ILE A 152 -9.45 16.69 -5.58
C ILE A 152 -8.36 16.33 -6.59
N ALA A 153 -7.09 16.29 -6.17
CA ALA A 153 -5.98 15.91 -7.04
C ALA A 153 -6.10 14.44 -7.50
N PHE A 154 -6.54 13.54 -6.61
CA PHE A 154 -6.80 12.13 -6.95
C PHE A 154 -7.93 11.99 -7.99
N GLU A 155 -9.07 12.66 -7.77
CA GLU A 155 -10.17 12.63 -8.75
C GLU A 155 -9.73 13.20 -10.11
N SER A 156 -9.00 14.32 -10.13
CA SER A 156 -8.45 14.90 -11.36
C SER A 156 -7.47 13.94 -12.06
N ALA A 157 -6.65 13.22 -11.29
CA ALA A 157 -5.69 12.25 -11.86
C ALA A 157 -6.40 11.09 -12.54
N LYS A 158 -7.55 10.61 -12.02
CA LYS A 158 -8.35 9.54 -12.63
C LYS A 158 -8.84 9.91 -14.04
N GLU A 159 -8.97 11.20 -14.34
CA GLU A 159 -9.39 11.70 -15.67
C GLU A 159 -8.25 11.65 -16.71
N LYS A 160 -6.99 11.49 -16.29
CA LYS A 160 -5.84 11.36 -17.21
C LYS A 160 -5.93 10.08 -18.04
N PRO A 161 -5.49 10.08 -19.32
CA PRO A 161 -5.63 8.93 -20.22
C PRO A 161 -5.09 7.60 -19.67
N PHE A 162 -3.96 7.65 -18.95
CA PHE A 162 -3.37 6.47 -18.33
C PHE A 162 -4.31 5.88 -17.26
N LEU A 163 -4.71 6.68 -16.26
CA LEU A 163 -5.54 6.19 -15.17
C LEU A 163 -6.96 5.84 -15.62
N LYS A 164 -7.54 6.54 -16.61
CA LYS A 164 -8.81 6.12 -17.25
C LYS A 164 -8.74 4.69 -17.80
N ARG A 165 -7.63 4.31 -18.42
CA ARG A 165 -7.44 2.93 -18.90
C ARG A 165 -7.35 1.93 -17.75
N VAL A 166 -6.62 2.27 -16.69
CA VAL A 166 -6.49 1.42 -15.50
C VAL A 166 -7.85 1.26 -14.81
N MET A 167 -8.63 2.34 -14.64
CA MET A 167 -9.97 2.31 -14.06
C MET A 167 -10.94 1.38 -14.81
N LYS A 168 -10.88 1.34 -16.15
CA LYS A 168 -11.67 0.38 -16.95
C LYS A 168 -11.30 -1.08 -16.65
N GLN A 169 -10.05 -1.36 -16.30
CA GLN A 169 -9.63 -2.72 -15.94
C GLN A 169 -10.05 -3.08 -14.51
N LEU A 170 -10.09 -2.10 -13.60
CA LEU A 170 -10.49 -2.32 -12.21
C LEU A 170 -11.87 -3.01 -12.12
N ASN A 171 -12.81 -2.67 -12.98
CA ASN A 171 -14.15 -3.27 -13.02
C ASN A 171 -14.16 -4.77 -13.42
N LYS A 172 -13.04 -5.32 -13.88
CA LYS A 172 -12.91 -6.76 -14.22
C LYS A 172 -12.44 -7.61 -13.04
N PHE A 173 -12.14 -6.97 -11.92
CA PHE A 173 -11.68 -7.61 -10.71
C PHE A 173 -12.70 -7.43 -9.59
N ASP A 174 -12.80 -8.45 -8.75
CA ASP A 174 -13.54 -8.39 -7.50
C ASP A 174 -12.57 -8.11 -6.36
N PHE A 175 -12.84 -7.09 -5.56
CA PHE A 175 -12.00 -6.70 -4.43
C PHE A 175 -12.69 -7.02 -3.12
N GLU A 176 -11.97 -7.68 -2.25
CA GLU A 176 -12.40 -7.93 -0.87
C GLU A 176 -11.37 -7.39 0.12
N ILE A 177 -11.83 -6.65 1.12
CA ILE A 177 -11.00 -6.27 2.27
C ILE A 177 -11.47 -7.07 3.49
N ILE A 178 -10.59 -7.94 3.99
CA ILE A 178 -10.82 -8.74 5.19
C ILE A 178 -10.06 -8.08 6.34
N SER A 179 -10.77 -7.33 7.19
CA SER A 179 -10.19 -6.58 8.31
C SER A 179 -10.46 -7.26 9.64
N TYR A 180 -9.49 -7.18 10.53
CA TYR A 180 -9.68 -7.54 11.93
C TYR A 180 -10.68 -6.57 12.58
N LYS A 181 -11.82 -7.12 13.04
CA LYS A 181 -12.89 -6.33 13.70
C LYS A 181 -12.46 -5.98 15.11
N GLY A 182 -11.68 -4.96 15.31
CA GLY A 182 -11.21 -4.58 16.64
C GLY A 182 -11.10 -3.09 16.89
N VAL A 183 -11.13 -2.27 15.86
CA VAL A 183 -11.09 -0.80 15.99
C VAL A 183 -12.05 -0.21 14.95
N ALA A 184 -13.23 0.20 15.41
CA ALA A 184 -14.00 1.23 14.72
C ALA A 184 -13.31 2.56 15.03
N PHE A 185 -12.86 3.29 14.00
CA PHE A 185 -12.45 4.68 14.15
C PHE A 185 -13.68 5.58 14.22
#